data_3d0abd55076d4bf67d720cf2c4f5896a
#
_entry.id   3d0abd55076d4bf67d720cf2c4f5896a
#
_cell.length_a   1.000
_cell.length_b   1.000
_cell.length_c   1.000
_cell.angle_alpha   90.00
_cell.angle_beta   90.00
_cell.angle_gamma   90.00
#
_symmetry.space_group_name_H-M   'P 1'
#
loop_
_entity.id
_entity.type
_entity.pdbx_description
1 polymer ?
#
loop_
_entity_poly.entity_id
_entity_poly.type
_entity_poly.pdbx_seq_one_letter_code
_entity_poly.pdbx_strand_id
1 'polypeptide(L)'
;MRHPPENQPQEVLAGLVERITYHNAENGFCVLRAKARGHRDVVTVVGHAATIAAGEWITASGEWINDRTHGQQFKARFLRTSPPTSADGIEKYLSSGMIRGIGPAYAKKLLRAFGEKVFDIIEATPDRLREVNGIGRVRASRITAAWAEQKAVLEIMVFLHSHGVGTARASTSMNTGWPNSLRWKVRRSVIFLIFLCTLKSPRDRLFPCFPSGALRTCPST
;
A
#
# COMPACT_ATOMS: atom_id res chain seq x y z
N MET A 1 23.99 -26.83 -19.15
CA MET A 1 24.12 -26.59 -17.68
C MET A 1 23.64 -25.21 -17.41
N ARG A 2 22.50 -25.02 -16.73
CA ARG A 2 22.02 -23.71 -16.32
C ARG A 2 22.67 -23.40 -14.99
N HIS A 3 23.50 -22.35 -14.95
CA HIS A 3 24.01 -21.84 -13.68
C HIS A 3 22.85 -21.48 -12.75
N PRO A 4 22.91 -21.83 -11.46
CA PRO A 4 21.96 -21.33 -10.47
C PRO A 4 22.01 -19.80 -10.49
N PRO A 5 20.90 -19.11 -10.24
CA PRO A 5 20.91 -17.65 -10.19
C PRO A 5 21.86 -17.22 -9.08
N GLU A 6 22.93 -16.55 -9.49
CA GLU A 6 23.88 -15.90 -8.61
C GLU A 6 23.12 -15.02 -7.62
N ASN A 7 23.33 -15.29 -6.35
CA ASN A 7 22.70 -14.60 -5.24
C ASN A 7 23.31 -13.19 -5.18
N GLN A 8 22.89 -12.29 -6.10
CA GLN A 8 23.34 -10.91 -6.08
C GLN A 8 22.89 -10.28 -4.76
N PRO A 9 23.76 -9.55 -4.07
CA PRO A 9 23.43 -8.93 -2.81
C PRO A 9 22.20 -8.02 -3.00
N GLN A 10 21.11 -8.36 -2.33
CA GLN A 10 19.92 -7.52 -2.33
C GLN A 10 20.20 -6.31 -1.44
N GLU A 11 20.23 -5.15 -2.04
CA GLU A 11 20.33 -3.90 -1.32
C GLU A 11 18.94 -3.41 -0.91
N VAL A 12 18.91 -2.68 0.21
CA VAL A 12 17.68 -2.04 0.71
C VAL A 12 17.82 -0.54 0.55
N LEU A 13 16.89 0.04 -0.18
CA LEU A 13 16.78 1.47 -0.39
C LEU A 13 15.53 1.99 0.31
N ALA A 14 15.69 3.04 1.13
CA ALA A 14 14.58 3.69 1.81
C ALA A 14 14.60 5.19 1.54
N GLY A 15 13.43 5.77 1.25
CA GLY A 15 13.35 7.18 0.91
C GLY A 15 11.93 7.70 0.72
N LEU A 16 11.85 9.02 0.53
CA LEU A 16 10.60 9.72 0.25
C LEU A 16 10.37 9.82 -1.26
N VAL A 17 9.18 9.49 -1.72
CA VAL A 17 8.78 9.67 -3.12
C VAL A 17 8.60 11.16 -3.40
N GLU A 18 9.46 11.72 -4.22
CA GLU A 18 9.34 13.11 -4.65
C GLU A 18 8.26 13.29 -5.70
N ARG A 19 8.29 12.41 -6.71
CA ARG A 19 7.29 12.38 -7.77
C ARG A 19 7.20 11.01 -8.42
N ILE A 20 6.06 10.75 -9.02
CA ILE A 20 5.80 9.57 -9.84
C ILE A 20 6.04 9.99 -11.30
N THR A 21 6.95 9.31 -11.98
CA THR A 21 7.21 9.54 -13.40
C THR A 21 6.23 8.75 -14.26
N TYR A 22 5.96 7.50 -13.83
CA TYR A 22 5.02 6.62 -14.51
C TYR A 22 4.38 5.66 -13.50
N HIS A 23 3.09 5.39 -13.66
CA HIS A 23 2.38 4.35 -12.92
C HIS A 23 1.29 3.72 -13.80
N ASN A 24 1.33 2.41 -13.93
CA ASN A 24 0.30 1.65 -14.60
C ASN A 24 -0.60 0.98 -13.55
N ALA A 25 -1.85 1.43 -13.49
CA ALA A 25 -2.81 0.94 -12.50
C ALA A 25 -3.20 -0.54 -12.71
N GLU A 26 -3.08 -1.09 -13.93
CA GLU A 26 -3.47 -2.47 -14.22
C GLU A 26 -2.51 -3.50 -13.65
N ASN A 27 -1.20 -3.30 -13.84
CA ASN A 27 -0.16 -4.23 -13.41
C ASN A 27 0.67 -3.71 -12.24
N GLY A 28 0.43 -2.47 -11.80
CA GLY A 28 1.15 -1.81 -10.71
C GLY A 28 2.57 -1.37 -11.06
N PHE A 29 3.02 -1.53 -12.31
CA PHE A 29 4.36 -1.09 -12.70
C PHE A 29 4.52 0.42 -12.48
N CYS A 30 5.60 0.80 -11.83
CA CYS A 30 5.86 2.21 -11.51
C CYS A 30 7.32 2.59 -11.67
N VAL A 31 7.52 3.85 -12.08
CA VAL A 31 8.82 4.52 -12.12
C VAL A 31 8.72 5.77 -11.26
N LEU A 32 9.54 5.81 -10.23
CA LEU A 32 9.49 6.82 -9.18
C LEU A 32 10.80 7.61 -9.12
N ARG A 33 10.69 8.85 -8.72
CA ARG A 33 11.84 9.66 -8.31
C ARG A 33 11.78 9.80 -6.79
N ALA A 34 12.73 9.19 -6.09
CA ALA A 34 12.75 9.14 -4.63
C ALA A 34 14.02 9.80 -4.07
N LYS A 35 13.84 10.57 -3.00
CA LYS A 35 14.96 11.09 -2.19
C LYS A 35 15.33 10.02 -1.18
N ALA A 36 16.34 9.22 -1.53
CA ALA A 36 16.77 8.07 -0.75
C ALA A 36 17.77 8.47 0.33
N ARG A 37 17.74 7.76 1.47
CA ARG A 37 18.74 7.93 2.51
C ARG A 37 20.12 7.51 2.00
N GLY A 38 21.13 8.31 2.31
CA GLY A 38 22.51 8.06 1.87
C GLY A 38 22.84 8.55 0.45
N HIS A 39 21.86 9.05 -0.29
CA HIS A 39 22.05 9.62 -1.62
C HIS A 39 21.78 11.13 -1.60
N ARG A 40 22.67 11.92 -2.24
CA ARG A 40 22.48 13.36 -2.40
C ARG A 40 21.42 13.69 -3.43
N ASP A 41 21.42 12.93 -4.50
CA ASP A 41 20.54 13.14 -5.66
C ASP A 41 19.29 12.25 -5.59
N VAL A 42 18.29 12.68 -6.33
CA VAL A 42 17.03 11.93 -6.46
C VAL A 42 17.28 10.68 -7.29
N VAL A 43 17.00 9.53 -6.70
CA VAL A 43 17.21 8.21 -7.30
C VAL A 43 15.97 7.81 -8.11
N THR A 44 16.21 7.19 -9.27
CA THR A 44 15.12 6.54 -10.02
C THR A 44 14.91 5.13 -9.49
N VAL A 45 13.70 4.85 -9.03
CA VAL A 45 13.28 3.52 -8.55
C VAL A 45 12.26 2.94 -9.51
N VAL A 46 12.54 1.74 -10.00
CA VAL A 46 11.63 0.99 -10.90
C VAL A 46 11.12 -0.23 -10.15
N GLY A 47 9.81 -0.38 -10.08
CA GLY A 47 9.20 -1.48 -9.32
C GLY A 47 7.72 -1.65 -9.58
N HIS A 48 7.04 -2.28 -8.64
CA HIS A 48 5.60 -2.49 -8.71
C HIS A 48 4.95 -2.07 -7.39
N ALA A 49 3.92 -1.26 -7.48
CA ALA A 49 3.06 -0.86 -6.36
C ALA A 49 1.61 -0.79 -6.84
N ALA A 50 0.65 -1.28 -6.05
CA ALA A 50 -0.76 -1.23 -6.41
C ALA A 50 -1.28 0.20 -6.47
N THR A 51 -0.87 0.98 -5.48
CA THR A 51 -1.11 2.43 -5.40
C THR A 51 0.14 3.09 -4.86
N ILE A 52 0.46 4.25 -5.37
CA ILE A 52 1.58 5.04 -4.88
C ILE A 52 1.30 6.53 -5.08
N ALA A 53 1.76 7.34 -4.13
CA ALA A 53 1.62 8.79 -4.19
C ALA A 53 2.94 9.50 -3.94
N ALA A 54 3.05 10.71 -4.46
CA ALA A 54 4.13 11.61 -4.05
C ALA A 54 3.99 11.92 -2.56
N GLY A 55 5.12 11.95 -1.85
CA GLY A 55 5.15 12.14 -0.41
C GLY A 55 5.09 10.85 0.42
N GLU A 56 4.82 9.69 -0.17
CA GLU A 56 4.92 8.42 0.55
C GLU A 56 6.37 8.05 0.86
N TRP A 57 6.55 7.36 1.96
CA TRP A 57 7.82 6.74 2.31
C TRP A 57 7.88 5.35 1.69
N ILE A 58 8.96 5.06 0.96
CA ILE A 58 9.18 3.74 0.37
C ILE A 58 10.35 3.02 1.05
N THR A 59 10.21 1.70 1.13
CA THR A 59 11.30 0.78 1.41
C THR A 59 11.30 -0.25 0.29
N ALA A 60 12.39 -0.29 -0.45
CA ALA A 60 12.57 -1.15 -1.60
C ALA A 60 13.76 -2.07 -1.38
N SER A 61 13.63 -3.35 -1.72
CA SER A 61 14.75 -4.28 -1.82
C SER A 61 14.94 -4.67 -3.28
N GLY A 62 16.20 -4.65 -3.73
CA GLY A 62 16.48 -4.87 -5.14
C GLY A 62 17.96 -4.74 -5.47
N GLU A 63 18.24 -4.33 -6.69
CA GLU A 63 19.57 -4.20 -7.25
C GLU A 63 19.71 -2.91 -8.04
N TRP A 64 20.92 -2.37 -8.05
CA TRP A 64 21.26 -1.26 -8.92
C TRP A 64 21.52 -1.77 -10.34
N ILE A 65 20.88 -1.14 -11.31
CA ILE A 65 21.09 -1.39 -12.73
C ILE A 65 21.53 -0.11 -13.41
N ASN A 66 22.38 -0.24 -14.39
CA ASN A 66 22.75 0.88 -15.25
C ASN A 66 22.11 0.68 -16.63
N ASP A 67 21.01 1.39 -16.84
CA ASP A 67 20.30 1.38 -18.12
C ASP A 67 20.99 2.32 -19.11
N ARG A 68 21.15 1.88 -20.36
CA ARG A 68 21.85 2.67 -21.41
C ARG A 68 21.11 3.97 -21.74
N THR A 69 19.81 4.00 -21.60
CA THR A 69 18.95 5.13 -21.96
C THR A 69 18.64 6.02 -20.76
N HIS A 70 18.46 5.42 -19.59
CA HIS A 70 17.96 6.13 -18.40
C HIS A 70 18.98 6.26 -17.28
N GLY A 71 20.21 5.75 -17.49
CA GLY A 71 21.29 5.81 -16.50
C GLY A 71 21.08 4.87 -15.31
N GLN A 72 21.67 5.26 -14.18
CA GLN A 72 21.60 4.44 -12.97
C GLN A 72 20.19 4.44 -12.36
N GLN A 73 19.65 3.25 -12.13
CA GLN A 73 18.31 3.03 -11.55
C GLN A 73 18.36 1.93 -10.49
N PHE A 74 17.48 2.02 -9.51
CA PHE A 74 17.26 0.95 -8.54
C PHE A 74 16.08 0.11 -8.98
N LYS A 75 16.33 -1.13 -9.38
CA LYS A 75 15.30 -2.10 -9.77
C LYS A 75 14.80 -2.83 -8.54
N ALA A 76 13.65 -2.45 -8.05
CA ALA A 76 13.02 -3.04 -6.88
C ALA A 76 12.36 -4.37 -7.24
N ARG A 77 12.76 -5.45 -6.59
CA ARG A 77 12.06 -6.74 -6.57
C ARG A 77 10.86 -6.67 -5.63
N PHE A 78 11.04 -5.96 -4.54
CA PHE A 78 10.01 -5.67 -3.56
C PHE A 78 9.97 -4.17 -3.28
N LEU A 79 8.76 -3.61 -3.25
CA LEU A 79 8.50 -2.21 -2.93
C LEU A 79 7.37 -2.15 -1.91
N ARG A 80 7.67 -1.60 -0.74
CA ARG A 80 6.68 -1.32 0.30
C ARG A 80 6.52 0.18 0.45
N THR A 81 5.28 0.64 0.50
CA THR A 81 4.94 2.03 0.79
C THR A 81 4.42 2.17 2.21
N SER A 82 4.62 3.32 2.80
CA SER A 82 4.05 3.70 4.10
C SER A 82 3.70 5.19 4.09
N PRO A 83 2.70 5.60 4.88
CA PRO A 83 2.37 7.02 5.02
C PRO A 83 3.58 7.82 5.50
N PRO A 84 3.73 9.07 5.03
CA PRO A 84 4.81 9.93 5.46
C PRO A 84 4.63 10.38 6.91
N THR A 85 5.75 10.58 7.61
CA THR A 85 5.79 11.09 8.97
C THR A 85 6.26 12.55 9.05
N SER A 86 6.94 13.04 8.00
CA SER A 86 7.42 14.42 7.95
C SER A 86 6.36 15.38 7.40
N ALA A 87 6.36 16.62 7.87
CA ALA A 87 5.41 17.65 7.44
C ALA A 87 5.38 17.83 5.90
N ASP A 88 6.55 17.90 5.27
CA ASP A 88 6.66 18.02 3.80
C ASP A 88 6.11 16.80 3.07
N GLY A 89 6.38 15.60 3.60
CA GLY A 89 5.84 14.36 3.04
C GLY A 89 4.32 14.30 3.16
N ILE A 90 3.78 14.68 4.33
CA ILE A 90 2.34 14.74 4.59
C ILE A 90 1.66 15.73 3.65
N GLU A 91 2.25 16.93 3.45
CA GLU A 91 1.71 17.91 2.52
C GLU A 91 1.66 17.37 1.08
N LYS A 92 2.76 16.80 0.59
CA LYS A 92 2.84 16.19 -0.74
C LYS A 92 1.81 15.06 -0.90
N TYR A 93 1.72 14.18 0.11
CA TYR A 93 0.79 13.06 0.10
C TYR A 93 -0.67 13.51 0.05
N LEU A 94 -1.08 14.43 0.93
CA LEU A 94 -2.43 14.95 0.95
C LEU A 94 -2.78 15.73 -0.33
N SER A 95 -1.77 16.40 -0.92
CA SER A 95 -1.94 17.17 -2.17
C SER A 95 -1.99 16.30 -3.42
N SER A 96 -1.52 15.05 -3.36
CA SER A 96 -1.41 14.15 -4.51
C SER A 96 -2.75 13.72 -5.11
N GLY A 97 -3.87 13.97 -4.40
CA GLY A 97 -5.21 13.57 -4.82
C GLY A 97 -5.59 12.13 -4.45
N MET A 98 -4.73 11.40 -3.74
CA MET A 98 -5.04 10.05 -3.26
C MET A 98 -6.23 10.04 -2.30
N ILE A 99 -6.36 11.06 -1.47
CA ILE A 99 -7.49 11.20 -0.56
C ILE A 99 -8.53 12.11 -1.20
N ARG A 100 -9.63 11.53 -1.64
CA ARG A 100 -10.72 12.29 -2.24
C ARG A 100 -11.29 13.33 -1.26
N GLY A 101 -11.31 14.59 -1.68
CA GLY A 101 -11.81 15.69 -0.86
C GLY A 101 -10.72 16.58 -0.27
N ILE A 102 -9.45 16.20 -0.41
CA ILE A 102 -8.30 17.02 -0.04
C ILE A 102 -7.57 17.42 -1.33
N GLY A 103 -7.46 18.70 -1.56
CA GLY A 103 -6.58 19.28 -2.58
C GLY A 103 -5.45 20.09 -1.91
N PRO A 104 -4.51 20.67 -2.68
CA PRO A 104 -3.34 21.37 -2.12
C PRO A 104 -3.67 22.44 -1.10
N ALA A 105 -4.75 23.21 -1.32
CA ALA A 105 -5.19 24.26 -0.40
C ALA A 105 -5.67 23.69 0.96
N TYR A 106 -6.37 22.54 0.92
CA TYR A 106 -6.85 21.88 2.15
C TYR A 106 -5.75 21.10 2.83
N ALA A 107 -4.81 20.52 2.10
CA ALA A 107 -3.62 19.88 2.66
C ALA A 107 -2.84 20.85 3.55
N LYS A 108 -2.58 22.06 3.04
CA LYS A 108 -1.91 23.13 3.83
C LYS A 108 -2.71 23.55 5.07
N LYS A 109 -4.03 23.68 4.95
CA LYS A 109 -4.89 24.03 6.08
C LYS A 109 -4.89 22.95 7.17
N LEU A 110 -5.03 21.68 6.76
CA LEU A 110 -4.99 20.53 7.66
C LEU A 110 -3.64 20.42 8.38
N LEU A 111 -2.54 20.60 7.64
CA LEU A 111 -1.21 20.57 8.22
C LEU A 111 -0.97 21.71 9.19
N ARG A 112 -1.46 22.91 8.90
CA ARG A 112 -1.39 24.05 9.84
C ARG A 112 -2.21 23.83 11.11
N ALA A 113 -3.38 23.19 11.01
CA ALA A 113 -4.26 22.94 12.13
C ALA A 113 -3.79 21.79 13.02
N PHE A 114 -3.29 20.70 12.43
CA PHE A 114 -3.05 19.44 13.12
C PHE A 114 -1.59 18.95 13.07
N GLY A 115 -0.74 19.59 12.25
CA GLY A 115 0.65 19.20 12.08
C GLY A 115 0.80 17.76 11.59
N GLU A 116 1.78 17.06 12.12
CA GLU A 116 2.08 15.66 11.76
C GLU A 116 1.00 14.67 12.23
N LYS A 117 0.12 15.07 13.16
CA LYS A 117 -0.97 14.24 13.70
C LYS A 117 -2.21 14.20 12.81
N VAL A 118 -2.15 14.77 11.60
CA VAL A 118 -3.32 14.84 10.70
C VAL A 118 -3.91 13.47 10.41
N PHE A 119 -3.09 12.43 10.22
CA PHE A 119 -3.56 11.08 9.94
C PHE A 119 -4.23 10.44 11.15
N ASP A 120 -3.69 10.64 12.35
CA ASP A 120 -4.29 10.17 13.60
C ASP A 120 -5.67 10.81 13.82
N ILE A 121 -5.81 12.09 13.48
CA ILE A 121 -7.09 12.81 13.60
C ILE A 121 -8.11 12.29 12.57
N ILE A 122 -7.70 12.05 11.32
CA ILE A 122 -8.59 11.46 10.30
C ILE A 122 -9.11 10.10 10.77
N GLU A 123 -8.27 9.33 11.47
CA GLU A 123 -8.56 7.97 11.89
C GLU A 123 -9.35 7.89 13.21
N ALA A 124 -8.86 8.58 14.25
CA ALA A 124 -9.39 8.46 15.59
C ALA A 124 -10.49 9.48 15.92
N THR A 125 -10.40 10.70 15.39
CA THR A 125 -11.31 11.80 15.71
C THR A 125 -11.72 12.60 14.48
N PRO A 126 -12.42 12.00 13.51
CA PRO A 126 -12.74 12.62 12.23
C PRO A 126 -13.63 13.87 12.35
N ASP A 127 -14.40 14.01 13.43
CA ASP A 127 -15.22 15.20 13.69
C ASP A 127 -14.39 16.47 13.84
N ARG A 128 -13.15 16.36 14.33
CA ARG A 128 -12.22 17.48 14.45
C ARG A 128 -11.79 18.07 13.10
N LEU A 129 -11.91 17.32 12.02
CA LEU A 129 -11.66 17.86 10.68
C LEU A 129 -12.54 19.08 10.37
N ARG A 130 -13.70 19.20 11.03
CA ARG A 130 -14.62 20.32 10.87
C ARG A 130 -14.12 21.61 11.52
N GLU A 131 -13.11 21.55 12.40
CA GLU A 131 -12.44 22.72 12.96
C GLU A 131 -11.70 23.52 11.86
N VAL A 132 -11.35 22.83 10.75
CA VAL A 132 -10.65 23.46 9.63
C VAL A 132 -11.63 24.19 8.71
N ASN A 133 -11.39 25.48 8.53
CA ASN A 133 -12.25 26.33 7.71
C ASN A 133 -12.39 25.80 6.27
N GLY A 134 -13.65 25.53 5.88
CA GLY A 134 -14.04 24.98 4.58
C GLY A 134 -14.17 23.46 4.55
N ILE A 135 -14.00 22.77 5.68
CA ILE A 135 -14.28 21.34 5.80
C ILE A 135 -15.60 21.16 6.55
N GLY A 136 -16.68 21.00 5.80
CA GLY A 136 -17.99 20.66 6.36
C GLY A 136 -18.17 19.15 6.55
N ARG A 137 -19.31 18.77 7.11
CA ARG A 137 -19.66 17.37 7.42
C ARG A 137 -19.49 16.41 6.25
N VAL A 138 -19.95 16.79 5.06
CA VAL A 138 -19.87 15.95 3.83
C VAL A 138 -18.42 15.73 3.41
N ARG A 139 -17.59 16.77 3.48
CA ARG A 139 -16.18 16.66 3.12
C ARG A 139 -15.40 15.82 4.13
N ALA A 140 -15.63 16.04 5.42
CA ALA A 140 -15.03 15.23 6.47
C ALA A 140 -15.34 13.73 6.27
N SER A 141 -16.60 13.37 6.03
CA SER A 141 -17.00 11.98 5.74
C SER A 141 -16.31 11.41 4.49
N ARG A 142 -16.16 12.20 3.42
CA ARG A 142 -15.45 11.76 2.21
C ARG A 142 -13.96 11.51 2.48
N ILE A 143 -13.33 12.37 3.26
CA ILE A 143 -11.91 12.25 3.64
C ILE A 143 -11.70 10.98 4.45
N THR A 144 -12.52 10.74 5.46
CA THR A 144 -12.43 9.54 6.31
C THR A 144 -12.65 8.26 5.52
N ALA A 145 -13.65 8.24 4.62
CA ALA A 145 -13.90 7.09 3.76
C ALA A 145 -12.74 6.80 2.81
N ALA A 146 -12.19 7.84 2.17
CA ALA A 146 -11.05 7.69 1.26
C ALA A 146 -9.77 7.23 2.00
N TRP A 147 -9.53 7.73 3.21
CA TRP A 147 -8.42 7.29 4.04
C TRP A 147 -8.54 5.81 4.42
N ALA A 148 -9.70 5.38 4.90
CA ALA A 148 -9.97 3.98 5.22
C ALA A 148 -9.78 3.07 4.01
N GLU A 149 -10.14 3.56 2.81
CA GLU A 149 -9.91 2.85 1.56
C GLU A 149 -8.42 2.66 1.26
N GLN A 150 -7.61 3.69 1.40
CA GLN A 150 -6.17 3.61 1.17
C GLN A 150 -5.47 2.69 2.18
N LYS A 151 -5.83 2.81 3.45
CA LYS A 151 -5.28 1.95 4.51
C LYS A 151 -5.57 0.47 4.23
N ALA A 152 -6.79 0.13 3.83
CA ALA A 152 -7.15 -1.25 3.49
C ALA A 152 -6.33 -1.81 2.32
N VAL A 153 -6.04 -1.01 1.28
CA VAL A 153 -5.17 -1.44 0.17
C VAL A 153 -3.75 -1.76 0.67
N LEU A 154 -3.18 -0.89 1.50
CA LEU A 154 -1.85 -1.11 2.07
C LEU A 154 -1.79 -2.39 2.93
N GLU A 155 -2.78 -2.63 3.78
CA GLU A 155 -2.88 -3.83 4.61
C GLU A 155 -2.97 -5.11 3.78
N ILE A 156 -3.80 -5.11 2.74
CA ILE A 156 -3.94 -6.25 1.83
C ILE A 156 -2.62 -6.53 1.09
N MET A 157 -1.91 -5.50 0.64
CA MET A 157 -0.62 -5.67 -0.03
C MET A 157 0.42 -6.27 0.90
N VAL A 158 0.49 -5.81 2.14
CA VAL A 158 1.38 -6.37 3.17
C VAL A 158 1.04 -7.85 3.44
N PHE A 159 -0.24 -8.17 3.56
CA PHE A 159 -0.70 -9.54 3.77
C PHE A 159 -0.32 -10.46 2.60
N LEU A 160 -0.64 -10.09 1.36
CA LEU A 160 -0.30 -10.88 0.18
C LEU A 160 1.21 -11.12 0.06
N HIS A 161 1.99 -10.10 0.39
CA HIS A 161 3.44 -10.20 0.35
C HIS A 161 4.01 -11.12 1.43
N SER A 162 3.49 -11.08 2.65
CA SER A 162 3.89 -12.00 3.74
C SER A 162 3.61 -13.47 3.40
N HIS A 163 2.69 -13.72 2.45
CA HIS A 163 2.37 -15.06 1.93
C HIS A 163 3.09 -15.40 0.63
N GLY A 164 4.15 -14.65 0.28
CA GLY A 164 5.00 -14.94 -0.88
C GLY A 164 4.43 -14.51 -2.23
N VAL A 165 3.34 -13.74 -2.25
CA VAL A 165 2.80 -13.17 -3.49
C VAL A 165 3.61 -11.94 -3.85
N GLY A 166 4.34 -11.99 -4.98
CA GLY A 166 5.11 -10.83 -5.46
C GLY A 166 4.21 -9.63 -5.74
N THR A 167 4.76 -8.41 -5.54
CA THR A 167 4.03 -7.15 -5.68
C THR A 167 3.35 -6.98 -7.03
N ALA A 168 3.98 -7.41 -8.14
CA ALA A 168 3.38 -7.38 -9.47
C ALA A 168 2.09 -8.23 -9.55
N ARG A 169 2.10 -9.47 -9.04
CA ARG A 169 0.93 -10.35 -9.01
C ARG A 169 -0.16 -9.83 -8.09
N ALA A 170 0.22 -9.31 -6.92
CA ALA A 170 -0.71 -8.71 -5.98
C ALA A 170 -1.42 -7.49 -6.59
N SER A 171 -0.70 -6.61 -7.27
CA SER A 171 -1.26 -5.44 -7.94
C SER A 171 -2.22 -5.81 -9.07
N THR A 172 -1.85 -6.78 -9.91
CA THR A 172 -2.71 -7.28 -10.99
C THR A 172 -4.01 -7.89 -10.42
N SER A 173 -3.90 -8.72 -9.38
CA SER A 173 -5.06 -9.34 -8.74
C SER A 173 -6.04 -8.32 -8.14
N MET A 174 -5.55 -7.18 -7.67
CA MET A 174 -6.40 -6.11 -7.13
C MET A 174 -7.14 -5.32 -8.22
N ASN A 175 -6.54 -5.19 -9.40
CA ASN A 175 -7.04 -4.29 -10.45
C ASN A 175 -7.79 -5.00 -11.58
N THR A 176 -7.50 -6.27 -11.86
CA THR A 176 -8.14 -7.03 -12.94
C THR A 176 -9.20 -7.99 -12.41
N GLY A 177 -10.46 -7.75 -12.77
CA GLY A 177 -11.45 -8.80 -12.80
C GLY A 177 -12.56 -8.82 -11.75
N TRP A 178 -12.68 -7.83 -10.87
CA TRP A 178 -13.82 -7.80 -9.93
C TRP A 178 -14.81 -6.70 -10.30
N PRO A 179 -16.08 -7.02 -10.57
CA PRO A 179 -17.12 -6.00 -10.73
C PRO A 179 -17.24 -5.17 -9.46
N ASN A 180 -17.53 -3.88 -9.60
CA ASN A 180 -17.55 -2.91 -8.48
C ASN A 180 -18.38 -3.36 -7.27
N SER A 181 -19.41 -4.16 -7.49
CA SER A 181 -20.25 -4.75 -6.43
C SER A 181 -19.57 -5.85 -5.61
N LEU A 182 -18.65 -6.61 -6.23
CA LEU A 182 -17.87 -7.67 -5.56
C LEU A 182 -16.58 -7.15 -4.93
N ARG A 183 -16.04 -6.08 -5.48
CA ARG A 183 -14.86 -5.39 -4.94
C ARG A 183 -15.06 -4.98 -3.47
N TRP A 184 -16.28 -4.60 -3.11
CA TRP A 184 -16.64 -4.25 -1.75
C TRP A 184 -16.78 -5.47 -0.83
N LYS A 185 -17.34 -6.58 -1.33
CA LYS A 185 -17.55 -7.82 -0.56
C LYS A 185 -16.23 -8.54 -0.26
N VAL A 186 -15.33 -8.63 -1.23
CA VAL A 186 -14.00 -9.24 -1.04
C VAL A 186 -13.14 -8.44 -0.08
N ARG A 187 -13.18 -7.10 -0.16
CA ARG A 187 -12.54 -6.22 0.84
C ARG A 187 -13.01 -6.53 2.26
N ARG A 188 -14.30 -6.68 2.45
CA ARG A 188 -14.88 -6.98 3.77
C ARG A 188 -14.55 -8.39 4.26
N SER A 189 -14.48 -9.37 3.37
CA SER A 189 -14.13 -10.75 3.69
C SER A 189 -12.65 -10.94 3.98
N VAL A 190 -11.77 -10.26 3.25
CA VAL A 190 -10.31 -10.31 3.50
C VAL A 190 -9.97 -9.59 4.80
N ILE A 191 -10.58 -8.44 5.10
CA ILE A 191 -10.44 -7.74 6.39
C ILE A 191 -10.95 -8.61 7.53
N PHE A 192 -12.05 -9.32 7.34
CA PHE A 192 -12.61 -10.24 8.34
C PHE A 192 -11.72 -11.47 8.55
N LEU A 193 -11.12 -12.00 7.50
CA LEU A 193 -10.12 -13.09 7.56
C LEU A 193 -8.82 -12.65 8.25
N ILE A 194 -8.34 -11.44 7.95
CA ILE A 194 -7.17 -10.84 8.62
C ILE A 194 -7.48 -10.64 10.11
N PHE A 195 -8.67 -10.14 10.44
CA PHE A 195 -9.12 -9.95 11.82
C PHE A 195 -9.24 -11.28 12.58
N LEU A 196 -9.74 -12.33 11.95
CA LEU A 196 -9.78 -13.68 12.53
C LEU A 196 -8.38 -14.31 12.70
N CYS A 197 -7.46 -14.05 11.76
CA CYS A 197 -6.08 -14.53 11.89
C CYS A 197 -5.29 -13.79 12.98
N THR A 198 -5.55 -12.50 13.19
CA THR A 198 -4.88 -11.71 14.24
C THR A 198 -5.42 -12.00 15.64
N LEU A 199 -6.67 -12.45 15.75
CA LEU A 199 -7.27 -12.87 17.03
C LEU A 199 -6.92 -14.30 17.44
N LYS A 200 -6.32 -15.09 16.55
CA LYS A 200 -5.88 -16.45 16.88
C LYS A 200 -4.51 -16.39 17.55
N SER A 201 -4.52 -16.57 18.87
CA SER A 201 -3.37 -16.67 19.77
C SER A 201 -2.28 -17.62 19.24
N PRO A 202 -0.98 -17.34 19.48
CA PRO A 202 0.13 -18.14 18.94
C PRO A 202 0.25 -19.56 19.52
N ARG A 203 -0.72 -20.06 20.29
CA ARG A 203 -0.68 -21.37 20.93
C ARG A 203 -1.36 -22.52 20.20
N ASP A 204 -2.12 -22.25 19.12
CA ASP A 204 -2.84 -23.29 18.38
C ASP A 204 -2.33 -23.48 16.95
N ARG A 205 -1.03 -23.79 16.82
CA ARG A 205 -0.49 -24.37 15.59
C ARG A 205 -0.62 -25.88 15.63
N LEU A 206 -1.82 -26.39 15.41
CA LEU A 206 -2.02 -27.79 15.02
C LEU A 206 -2.94 -27.77 13.80
N PHE A 207 -2.37 -28.20 12.71
CA PHE A 207 -3.06 -28.40 11.42
C PHE A 207 -4.23 -29.37 11.62
N PRO A 208 -5.41 -29.09 11.11
CA PRO A 208 -6.31 -30.16 10.75
C PRO A 208 -6.12 -30.51 9.28
N CYS A 209 -5.66 -31.72 9.05
CA CYS A 209 -5.77 -32.45 7.80
C CYS A 209 -7.20 -32.38 7.27
N PHE A 210 -7.31 -32.08 5.97
CA PHE A 210 -8.53 -32.37 5.19
C PHE A 210 -8.71 -33.89 5.11
N PRO A 211 -9.86 -34.45 5.45
CA PRO A 211 -10.20 -35.81 5.03
C PRO A 211 -10.96 -35.73 3.68
N SER A 212 -10.33 -36.30 2.66
CA SER A 212 -11.02 -36.75 1.45
C SER A 212 -12.10 -37.76 1.78
N GLY A 213 -13.26 -37.55 1.21
CA GLY A 213 -14.21 -38.52 0.71
C GLY A 213 -14.62 -39.71 1.61
N ALA A 214 -15.92 -39.77 1.95
CA ALA A 214 -16.71 -40.99 1.77
C ALA A 214 -18.18 -40.71 2.07
N LEU A 215 -18.96 -40.72 1.03
CA LEU A 215 -20.37 -41.07 1.05
C LEU A 215 -20.53 -42.45 1.71
N ARG A 216 -21.29 -42.53 2.78
CA ARG A 216 -22.03 -43.76 3.15
C ARG A 216 -23.40 -43.42 3.72
N THR A 217 -24.34 -44.00 3.04
CA THR A 217 -25.76 -44.22 3.27
C THR A 217 -26.13 -44.55 4.70
N CYS A 218 -27.23 -43.94 5.22
CA CYS A 218 -28.01 -44.42 6.32
C CYS A 218 -28.82 -45.65 5.94
N PRO A 219 -28.99 -46.66 6.82
CA PRO A 219 -30.17 -47.49 6.83
C PRO A 219 -31.07 -47.13 8.00
N SER A 220 -32.36 -47.16 7.68
CA SER A 220 -33.53 -47.11 8.54
C SER A 220 -33.55 -48.28 9.53
N THR A 221 -33.84 -48.03 10.75
CA THR A 221 -34.87 -48.67 11.61
C THR A 221 -35.11 -47.82 12.82
#